data_f47bf97051c372a819615589899bd07a
#
_entry.id   f47bf97051c372a819615589899bd07a
#
_cell.length_a   1.000
_cell.length_b   1.000
_cell.length_c   1.000
_cell.angle_alpha   90.00
_cell.angle_beta   90.00
_cell.angle_gamma   90.00
#
_symmetry.space_group_name_H-M   'P 1'
#
loop_
_entity.id
_entity.type
_entity.pdbx_description
1 polymer ?
#
loop_
_entity_poly.entity_id
_entity_poly.type
_entity_poly.pdbx_seq_one_letter_code
_entity_poly.pdbx_strand_id
1 'polypeptide(L)'
;MKIGVLFRLESDVANEMKKIADMGLHSCQITCWDMDMLTPEKAEEVNAASKKYDVEVSPFWCGFRGERIWNFIDGPRTLGIVPADLRADRTEDLKRGSDFAKLIGATQMATHAGFLPECPTDPQYPGVIDALRQIAERCK
;
A
#
# COMPACT_ATOMS: atom_id res chain seq x y z
N MET A 1 -5.70 -20.61 7.84
CA MET A 1 -6.07 -19.25 7.40
C MET A 1 -5.89 -18.34 8.60
N LYS A 2 -5.14 -17.21 8.45
CA LYS A 2 -5.01 -16.20 9.51
C LYS A 2 -6.05 -15.12 9.29
N ILE A 3 -6.67 -14.64 10.37
CA ILE A 3 -7.58 -13.49 10.34
C ILE A 3 -6.85 -12.31 10.96
N GLY A 4 -6.95 -11.15 10.34
CA GLY A 4 -6.32 -9.93 10.80
C GLY A 4 -7.24 -8.71 10.66
N VAL A 5 -6.80 -7.59 11.20
CA VAL A 5 -7.51 -6.31 11.14
C VAL A 5 -6.68 -5.31 10.33
N LEU A 6 -7.36 -4.45 9.58
CA LEU A 6 -6.72 -3.34 8.88
C LEU A 6 -6.76 -2.08 9.75
N PHE A 7 -5.61 -1.37 9.81
CA PHE A 7 -5.54 -0.03 10.38
C PHE A 7 -4.67 0.91 9.53
N ARG A 8 -4.73 2.20 9.81
CA ARG A 8 -3.96 3.22 9.09
C ARG A 8 -2.65 3.52 9.80
N LEU A 9 -1.57 3.68 9.03
CA LEU A 9 -0.24 4.02 9.54
C LEU A 9 -0.21 5.36 10.29
N GLU A 10 -1.12 6.28 9.95
CA GLU A 10 -1.30 7.58 10.60
C GLU A 10 -1.87 7.48 12.03
N SER A 11 -2.39 6.32 12.40
CA SER A 11 -2.89 6.05 13.75
C SER A 11 -1.73 5.81 14.73
N ASP A 12 -2.02 5.76 16.03
CA ASP A 12 -1.11 5.25 17.05
C ASP A 12 -0.91 3.73 16.84
N VAL A 13 0.19 3.38 16.17
CA VAL A 13 0.52 2.00 15.76
C VAL A 13 0.56 1.06 16.96
N ALA A 14 1.15 1.51 18.09
CA ALA A 14 1.28 0.67 19.27
C ALA A 14 -0.09 0.38 19.90
N ASN A 15 -0.98 1.36 19.94
CA ASN A 15 -2.33 1.20 20.45
C ASN A 15 -3.19 0.33 19.53
N GLU A 16 -3.07 0.48 18.19
CA GLU A 16 -3.80 -0.36 17.25
C GLU A 16 -3.34 -1.84 17.34
N MET A 17 -2.03 -2.10 17.40
CA MET A 17 -1.53 -3.47 17.56
C MET A 17 -1.90 -4.07 18.92
N LYS A 18 -1.93 -3.25 19.99
CA LYS A 18 -2.43 -3.70 21.28
C LYS A 18 -3.90 -4.15 21.20
N LYS A 19 -4.76 -3.36 20.58
CA LYS A 19 -6.17 -3.73 20.39
C LYS A 19 -6.33 -5.05 19.63
N ILE A 20 -5.51 -5.26 18.59
CA ILE A 20 -5.52 -6.50 17.80
C ILE A 20 -5.13 -7.70 18.66
N ALA A 21 -4.06 -7.56 19.46
CA ALA A 21 -3.65 -8.59 20.39
C ALA A 21 -4.72 -8.87 21.49
N ASP A 22 -5.36 -7.83 22.02
CA ASP A 22 -6.45 -7.97 23.00
C ASP A 22 -7.66 -8.71 22.43
N MET A 23 -7.86 -8.71 21.10
CA MET A 23 -8.86 -9.53 20.39
C MET A 23 -8.42 -10.99 20.17
N GLY A 24 -7.21 -11.37 20.58
CA GLY A 24 -6.64 -12.69 20.33
C GLY A 24 -6.20 -12.90 18.86
N LEU A 25 -5.93 -11.82 18.12
CA LEU A 25 -5.45 -11.85 16.74
C LEU A 25 -3.95 -11.56 16.68
N HIS A 26 -3.25 -12.20 15.73
CA HIS A 26 -1.80 -12.12 15.56
C HIS A 26 -1.40 -11.63 14.15
N SER A 27 -2.30 -10.97 13.44
CA SER A 27 -2.02 -10.47 12.10
C SER A 27 -2.75 -9.16 11.83
N CYS A 28 -2.10 -8.25 11.12
CA CYS A 28 -2.72 -7.02 10.67
C CYS A 28 -2.35 -6.69 9.22
N GLN A 29 -3.16 -5.85 8.62
CA GLN A 29 -2.84 -5.10 7.41
C GLN A 29 -2.65 -3.64 7.80
N ILE A 30 -1.57 -3.03 7.34
CA ILE A 30 -1.36 -1.58 7.50
C ILE A 30 -1.61 -0.92 6.15
N THR A 31 -2.38 0.18 6.15
CA THR A 31 -2.54 1.03 4.97
C THR A 31 -1.97 2.42 5.21
N CYS A 32 -1.36 3.00 4.18
CA CYS A 32 -0.82 4.35 4.22
C CYS A 32 -1.10 5.07 2.89
N TRP A 33 -1.63 6.28 2.98
CA TRP A 33 -1.91 7.17 1.85
C TRP A 33 -1.09 8.45 1.88
N ASP A 34 -0.38 8.68 2.98
CA ASP A 34 0.56 9.78 3.15
C ASP A 34 1.99 9.28 2.93
N MET A 35 2.58 9.65 1.80
CA MET A 35 3.91 9.20 1.43
C MET A 35 5.01 9.76 2.34
N ASP A 36 4.75 10.84 3.07
CA ASP A 36 5.71 11.42 4.02
C ASP A 36 5.83 10.59 5.31
N MET A 37 4.86 9.70 5.57
CA MET A 37 4.90 8.73 6.67
C MET A 37 5.82 7.53 6.41
N LEU A 38 6.25 7.30 5.15
CA LEU A 38 7.09 6.16 4.77
C LEU A 38 8.56 6.42 5.11
N THR A 39 8.87 6.50 6.41
CA THR A 39 10.21 6.80 6.91
C THR A 39 10.81 5.61 7.68
N PRO A 40 12.16 5.54 7.80
CA PRO A 40 12.81 4.52 8.64
C PRO A 40 12.34 4.55 10.09
N GLU A 41 12.16 5.74 10.68
CA GLU A 41 11.72 5.91 12.06
C GLU A 41 10.31 5.35 12.27
N LYS A 42 9.42 5.57 11.29
CA LYS A 42 8.08 4.99 11.34
C LYS A 42 8.09 3.47 11.17
N ALA A 43 9.02 2.95 10.38
CA ALA A 43 9.22 1.51 10.26
C ALA A 43 9.73 0.89 11.58
N GLU A 44 10.63 1.57 12.30
CA GLU A 44 11.09 1.14 13.62
C GLU A 44 9.93 1.11 14.62
N GLU A 45 9.05 2.12 14.62
CA GLU A 45 7.84 2.15 15.46
C GLU A 45 6.94 0.94 15.19
N VAL A 46 6.68 0.63 13.90
CA VAL A 46 5.89 -0.54 13.49
C VAL A 46 6.53 -1.83 13.97
N ASN A 47 7.83 -2.01 13.75
CA ASN A 47 8.56 -3.21 14.15
C ASN A 47 8.59 -3.40 15.67
N ALA A 48 8.78 -2.32 16.43
CA ALA A 48 8.74 -2.35 17.89
C ALA A 48 7.36 -2.77 18.42
N ALA A 49 6.29 -2.23 17.85
CA ALA A 49 4.91 -2.58 18.20
C ALA A 49 4.57 -4.02 17.81
N SER A 50 4.93 -4.44 16.59
CA SER A 50 4.77 -5.81 16.11
C SER A 50 5.41 -6.83 17.06
N LYS A 51 6.67 -6.61 17.43
CA LYS A 51 7.39 -7.46 18.38
C LYS A 51 6.78 -7.46 19.77
N LYS A 52 6.36 -6.29 20.28
CA LYS A 52 5.82 -6.13 21.62
C LYS A 52 4.49 -6.86 21.80
N TYR A 53 3.64 -6.84 20.80
CA TYR A 53 2.28 -7.37 20.89
C TYR A 53 2.08 -8.69 20.14
N ASP A 54 3.13 -9.26 19.53
CA ASP A 54 3.09 -10.49 18.73
C ASP A 54 2.04 -10.40 17.61
N VAL A 55 2.04 -9.28 16.87
CA VAL A 55 1.14 -9.03 15.73
C VAL A 55 1.99 -8.81 14.49
N GLU A 56 1.95 -9.76 13.55
CA GLU A 56 2.66 -9.66 12.27
C GLU A 56 1.96 -8.69 11.30
N VAL A 57 2.74 -7.98 10.51
CA VAL A 57 2.22 -7.21 9.36
C VAL A 57 2.24 -8.14 8.14
N SER A 58 1.06 -8.64 7.74
CA SER A 58 0.95 -9.56 6.61
C SER A 58 1.01 -8.82 5.27
N PRO A 59 0.02 -8.00 4.82
CA PRO A 59 0.24 -7.09 3.71
C PRO A 59 0.41 -5.63 4.19
N PHE A 60 1.22 -4.90 3.45
CA PHE A 60 1.20 -3.44 3.47
C PHE A 60 0.38 -2.93 2.29
N TRP A 61 -0.69 -2.18 2.54
CA TRP A 61 -1.45 -1.53 1.47
C TRP A 61 -0.92 -0.12 1.25
N CYS A 62 -0.12 0.04 0.20
CA CYS A 62 0.42 1.31 -0.23
C CYS A 62 -0.59 2.08 -1.08
N GLY A 63 -0.93 3.27 -0.62
CA GLY A 63 -1.64 4.27 -1.41
C GLY A 63 -0.69 5.04 -2.33
N PHE A 64 -1.15 6.18 -2.82
CA PHE A 64 -0.41 7.09 -3.70
C PHE A 64 -0.94 8.52 -3.56
N ARG A 65 -0.14 9.48 -3.98
CA ARG A 65 -0.47 10.92 -3.96
C ARG A 65 -1.60 11.30 -4.91
N GLY A 66 -2.15 12.49 -4.68
CA GLY A 66 -3.12 13.13 -5.54
C GLY A 66 -4.56 12.74 -5.27
N GLU A 67 -5.45 13.25 -6.11
CA GLU A 67 -6.88 13.02 -5.98
C GLU A 67 -7.25 11.54 -6.23
N ARG A 68 -8.23 11.06 -5.49
CA ARG A 68 -8.74 9.69 -5.58
C ARG A 68 -10.24 9.67 -5.26
N ILE A 69 -11.04 9.59 -6.28
CA ILE A 69 -12.50 9.58 -6.15
C ILE A 69 -13.00 8.15 -6.39
N TRP A 70 -13.60 7.58 -5.36
CA TRP A 70 -14.04 6.18 -5.35
C TRP A 70 -15.46 6.04 -5.92
N ASN A 71 -15.61 6.35 -7.22
CA ASN A 71 -16.85 6.13 -7.95
C ASN A 71 -16.54 5.73 -9.41
N PHE A 72 -17.55 5.31 -10.16
CA PHE A 72 -17.39 4.86 -11.56
C PHE A 72 -17.33 6.01 -12.58
N ILE A 73 -17.62 7.25 -12.19
CA ILE A 73 -17.64 8.42 -13.07
C ILE A 73 -16.27 9.08 -13.10
N ASP A 74 -15.75 9.42 -11.93
CA ASP A 74 -14.48 10.16 -11.76
C ASP A 74 -13.30 9.23 -11.44
N GLY A 75 -13.58 8.04 -10.91
CA GLY A 75 -12.59 7.03 -10.59
C GLY A 75 -11.65 6.70 -11.75
N PRO A 76 -12.13 6.50 -12.97
CA PRO A 76 -11.26 6.22 -14.13
C PRO A 76 -10.19 7.28 -14.39
N ARG A 77 -10.41 8.53 -13.98
CA ARG A 77 -9.46 9.65 -14.14
C ARG A 77 -8.60 9.92 -12.90
N THR A 78 -8.96 9.35 -11.74
CA THR A 78 -8.34 9.71 -10.47
C THR A 78 -7.72 8.53 -9.72
N LEU A 79 -8.09 7.28 -10.03
CA LEU A 79 -7.64 6.12 -9.27
C LEU A 79 -6.49 5.36 -9.94
N GLY A 80 -5.55 4.91 -9.12
CA GLY A 80 -4.48 4.00 -9.50
C GLY A 80 -3.44 4.60 -10.42
N ILE A 81 -2.80 3.75 -11.20
CA ILE A 81 -1.71 4.06 -12.14
C ILE A 81 -2.19 4.13 -13.60
N VAL A 82 -3.50 4.03 -13.84
CA VAL A 82 -4.06 4.10 -15.19
C VAL A 82 -4.03 5.52 -15.76
N PRO A 83 -4.40 6.59 -15.00
CA PRO A 83 -4.31 7.96 -15.51
C PRO A 83 -2.88 8.32 -15.91
N ALA A 84 -2.68 8.69 -17.19
CA ALA A 84 -1.35 8.87 -17.77
C ALA A 84 -0.55 10.02 -17.12
N ASP A 85 -1.24 11.09 -16.76
CA ASP A 85 -0.68 12.29 -16.11
C ASP A 85 -0.24 12.05 -14.65
N LEU A 86 -0.83 11.06 -13.99
CA LEU A 86 -0.53 10.69 -12.60
C LEU A 86 0.38 9.46 -12.47
N ARG A 87 0.54 8.71 -13.57
CA ARG A 87 1.18 7.39 -13.57
C ARG A 87 2.61 7.42 -13.08
N ALA A 88 3.42 8.34 -13.58
CA ALA A 88 4.84 8.39 -13.25
C ALA A 88 5.05 8.61 -11.74
N ASP A 89 4.42 9.64 -11.19
CA ASP A 89 4.54 9.98 -9.76
C ASP A 89 4.03 8.85 -8.87
N ARG A 90 2.91 8.24 -9.23
CA ARG A 90 2.33 7.13 -8.47
C ARG A 90 3.14 5.84 -8.55
N THR A 91 3.80 5.61 -9.68
CA THR A 91 4.76 4.51 -9.81
C THR A 91 5.91 4.68 -8.82
N GLU A 92 6.44 5.90 -8.67
CA GLU A 92 7.48 6.19 -7.69
C GLU A 92 6.96 6.08 -6.24
N ASP A 93 5.74 6.53 -5.95
CA ASP A 93 5.10 6.31 -4.65
C ASP A 93 5.02 4.83 -4.29
N LEU A 94 4.58 3.99 -5.22
CA LEU A 94 4.47 2.54 -5.01
C LEU A 94 5.84 1.86 -4.87
N LYS A 95 6.87 2.34 -5.53
CA LYS A 95 8.25 1.89 -5.31
C LYS A 95 8.74 2.24 -3.90
N ARG A 96 8.49 3.46 -3.42
CA ARG A 96 8.76 3.86 -2.02
C ARG A 96 7.98 2.99 -1.04
N GLY A 97 6.71 2.70 -1.36
CA GLY A 97 5.88 1.78 -0.58
C GLY A 97 6.47 0.37 -0.50
N SER A 98 7.04 -0.14 -1.58
CA SER A 98 7.76 -1.41 -1.59
C SER A 98 8.98 -1.41 -0.65
N ASP A 99 9.77 -0.34 -0.67
CA ASP A 99 10.91 -0.20 0.23
C ASP A 99 10.46 -0.16 1.69
N PHE A 100 9.41 0.59 1.99
CA PHE A 100 8.85 0.65 3.33
C PHE A 100 8.27 -0.71 3.78
N ALA A 101 7.57 -1.43 2.88
CA ALA A 101 7.06 -2.77 3.17
C ALA A 101 8.20 -3.72 3.61
N LYS A 102 9.36 -3.66 2.95
CA LYS A 102 10.55 -4.43 3.35
C LYS A 102 11.04 -4.03 4.74
N LEU A 103 11.08 -2.72 5.05
CA LEU A 103 11.52 -2.22 6.36
C LEU A 103 10.62 -2.71 7.51
N ILE A 104 9.32 -2.84 7.28
CA ILE A 104 8.36 -3.34 8.30
C ILE A 104 8.16 -4.87 8.26
N GLY A 105 8.95 -5.59 7.47
CA GLY A 105 8.89 -7.05 7.36
C GLY A 105 7.64 -7.60 6.68
N ALA A 106 6.86 -6.76 5.99
CA ALA A 106 5.71 -7.21 5.21
C ALA A 106 6.17 -7.97 3.96
N THR A 107 5.67 -9.19 3.79
CA THR A 107 6.03 -10.05 2.66
C THR A 107 5.20 -9.78 1.40
N GLN A 108 4.17 -8.98 1.52
CA GLN A 108 3.25 -8.62 0.44
C GLN A 108 2.94 -7.13 0.47
N MET A 109 2.84 -6.53 -0.72
CA MET A 109 2.32 -5.18 -0.89
C MET A 109 1.06 -5.24 -1.74
N ALA A 110 0.01 -4.56 -1.31
CA ALA A 110 -1.23 -4.35 -2.06
C ALA A 110 -1.38 -2.89 -2.46
N THR A 111 -2.08 -2.64 -3.54
CA THR A 111 -2.47 -1.29 -3.98
C THR A 111 -3.72 -1.35 -4.85
N HIS A 112 -4.32 -0.20 -5.12
CA HIS A 112 -5.40 -0.08 -6.09
C HIS A 112 -4.82 0.35 -7.44
N ALA A 113 -4.83 -0.54 -8.42
CA ALA A 113 -4.24 -0.27 -9.73
C ALA A 113 -5.04 0.75 -10.58
N GLY A 114 -6.30 0.97 -10.24
CA GLY A 114 -7.23 1.82 -10.99
C GLY A 114 -8.16 1.00 -11.89
N PHE A 115 -8.78 1.66 -12.83
CA PHE A 115 -9.66 1.05 -13.85
C PHE A 115 -8.80 0.54 -15.00
N LEU A 116 -8.35 -0.69 -14.90
CA LEU A 116 -7.44 -1.30 -15.88
C LEU A 116 -8.10 -1.37 -17.25
N PRO A 117 -7.34 -1.07 -18.34
CA PRO A 117 -7.83 -1.25 -19.69
C PRO A 117 -8.18 -2.72 -19.96
N GLU A 118 -9.37 -2.98 -20.49
CA GLU A 118 -9.86 -4.33 -20.81
C GLU A 118 -9.29 -4.88 -22.10
N CYS A 119 -8.83 -3.99 -23.01
CA CYS A 119 -8.32 -4.34 -24.32
C CYS A 119 -6.85 -3.99 -24.47
N PRO A 120 -5.98 -4.91 -24.96
CA PRO A 120 -4.57 -4.63 -25.23
C PRO A 120 -4.33 -3.51 -26.26
N THR A 121 -5.33 -3.17 -27.07
CA THR A 121 -5.25 -2.06 -28.04
C THR A 121 -5.60 -0.71 -27.44
N ASP A 122 -6.01 -0.64 -26.18
CA ASP A 122 -6.24 0.61 -25.48
C ASP A 122 -4.91 1.39 -25.38
N PRO A 123 -4.89 2.70 -25.71
CA PRO A 123 -3.68 3.52 -25.64
C PRO A 123 -3.01 3.57 -24.26
N GLN A 124 -3.76 3.34 -23.18
CA GLN A 124 -3.24 3.30 -21.83
C GLN A 124 -2.55 1.97 -21.47
N TYR A 125 -2.90 0.88 -22.18
CA TYR A 125 -2.47 -0.47 -21.81
C TYR A 125 -0.96 -0.63 -21.71
N PRO A 126 -0.13 -0.22 -22.71
CA PRO A 126 1.32 -0.38 -22.62
C PRO A 126 1.93 0.36 -21.42
N GLY A 127 1.48 1.59 -21.16
CA GLY A 127 2.00 2.39 -20.03
C GLY A 127 1.63 1.81 -18.67
N VAL A 128 0.45 1.23 -18.53
CA VAL A 128 0.04 0.55 -17.29
C VAL A 128 0.87 -0.71 -17.05
N ILE A 129 1.10 -1.52 -18.09
CA ILE A 129 1.94 -2.72 -17.99
C ILE A 129 3.38 -2.37 -17.63
N ASP A 130 3.93 -1.31 -18.22
CA ASP A 130 5.28 -0.85 -17.89
C ASP A 130 5.38 -0.38 -16.43
N ALA A 131 4.44 0.42 -15.95
CA ALA A 131 4.37 0.85 -14.56
C ALA A 131 4.29 -0.34 -13.59
N LEU A 132 3.42 -1.32 -13.86
CA LEU A 132 3.30 -2.54 -13.05
C LEU A 132 4.60 -3.35 -13.02
N ARG A 133 5.30 -3.46 -14.15
CA ARG A 133 6.60 -4.14 -14.23
C ARG A 133 7.65 -3.44 -13.37
N GLN A 134 7.74 -2.12 -13.46
CA GLN A 134 8.67 -1.33 -12.64
C GLN A 134 8.40 -1.51 -11.14
N ILE A 135 7.13 -1.48 -10.71
CA ILE A 135 6.75 -1.70 -9.32
C ILE A 135 7.10 -3.13 -8.89
N ALA A 136 6.73 -4.13 -9.70
CA ALA A 136 6.99 -5.53 -9.40
C ALA A 136 8.50 -5.84 -9.32
N GLU A 137 9.32 -5.20 -10.16
CA GLU A 137 10.78 -5.32 -10.09
C GLU A 137 11.33 -4.75 -8.79
N ARG A 138 10.78 -3.64 -8.29
CA ARG A 138 11.19 -3.07 -7.00
C ARG A 138 10.76 -3.93 -5.82
N CYS A 139 9.67 -4.69 -5.94
CA CYS A 139 9.16 -5.58 -4.89
C CYS A 139 10.02 -6.85 -4.69
N LYS A 140 10.88 -7.21 -5.63
CA LYS A 140 11.84 -8.31 -5.49
C LYS A 140 12.93 -7.96 -4.49
#